data_b4f10c8b59b84d601c29946134918c4f
#
_entry.id   b4f10c8b59b84d601c29946134918c4f
#
_cell.length_a   1.000
_cell.length_b   1.000
_cell.length_c   1.000
_cell.angle_alpha   90.00
_cell.angle_beta   90.00
_cell.angle_gamma   90.00
#
_symmetry.space_group_name_H-M   'P 1'
#
loop_
_entity.id
_entity.type
_entity.pdbx_description
1 polymer ?
#
loop_
_entity_poly.entity_id
_entity_poly.type
_entity_poly.pdbx_seq_one_letter_code
_entity_poly.pdbx_strand_id
1 'polypeptide(L)'
;MSDLDHVRWVGGGSGAGKTTLTRLLADRFGLDLYSTDAMIGAHSERLGATDAPLLERFRRMSMDERWVEHDPVTMYASFPWFHGEGFNLLIEDLRQMPTDRLVLIEGFRLLPDLVRPHVSNPSNAVWLVPTADFRRAAFKTRREADAFWMRTTDPAQALRNVLERDRLFSNKIVSDAARRGLEALHIDGQRTADSVATELALRFGLHR
;
A
#
# COMPACT_ATOMS: atom_id res chain seq x y z
N MET A 1 -1.25 22.27 -13.31
CA MET A 1 -2.10 21.09 -13.08
C MET A 1 -1.23 19.86 -13.26
N SER A 2 -1.32 18.88 -12.39
CA SER A 2 -0.62 17.60 -12.57
C SER A 2 -1.29 16.81 -13.69
N ASP A 3 -0.50 16.04 -14.46
CA ASP A 3 -1.02 15.10 -15.45
C ASP A 3 -1.85 13.95 -14.84
N LEU A 4 -1.86 13.85 -13.49
CA LEU A 4 -2.59 12.84 -12.71
C LEU A 4 -3.68 13.44 -11.80
N ASP A 5 -4.24 14.59 -12.13
CA ASP A 5 -5.31 15.23 -11.33
C ASP A 5 -6.60 14.40 -11.27
N HIS A 6 -6.81 13.48 -12.22
CA HIS A 6 -7.91 12.49 -12.23
C HIS A 6 -7.68 11.31 -11.29
N VAL A 7 -6.53 11.22 -10.62
CA VAL A 7 -6.19 10.09 -9.74
C VAL A 7 -6.51 10.41 -8.27
N ARG A 8 -7.09 9.44 -7.57
CA ARG A 8 -7.28 9.46 -6.11
C ARG A 8 -6.42 8.36 -5.49
N TRP A 9 -5.58 8.75 -4.53
CA TRP A 9 -4.51 7.91 -4.00
C TRP A 9 -4.85 7.38 -2.61
N VAL A 10 -4.88 6.05 -2.45
CA VAL A 10 -5.12 5.38 -1.16
C VAL A 10 -3.92 4.50 -0.81
N GLY A 11 -2.95 5.09 -0.12
CA GLY A 11 -1.77 4.39 0.37
C GLY A 11 -1.95 3.77 1.75
N GLY A 12 -0.83 3.31 2.33
CA GLY A 12 -0.77 2.92 3.75
C GLY A 12 -0.44 1.46 4.02
N GLY A 13 -0.48 1.10 5.31
CA GLY A 13 -0.01 -0.18 5.82
C GLY A 13 -0.84 -1.39 5.40
N SER A 14 -0.21 -2.57 5.43
CA SER A 14 -0.91 -3.84 5.22
C SER A 14 -1.94 -4.08 6.33
N GLY A 15 -3.09 -4.64 5.97
CA GLY A 15 -4.19 -4.90 6.91
C GLY A 15 -5.05 -3.69 7.25
N ALA A 16 -4.85 -2.52 6.61
CA ALA A 16 -5.65 -1.31 6.85
C ALA A 16 -7.02 -1.29 6.14
N GLY A 17 -7.38 -2.34 5.40
CA GLY A 17 -8.65 -2.39 4.67
C GLY A 17 -8.70 -1.59 3.37
N LYS A 18 -7.56 -1.14 2.82
CA LYS A 18 -7.49 -0.34 1.59
C LYS A 18 -8.34 -0.94 0.47
N THR A 19 -8.09 -2.18 0.10
CA THR A 19 -8.81 -2.86 -1.00
C THR A 19 -10.30 -2.96 -0.76
N THR A 20 -10.75 -3.15 0.48
CA THR A 20 -12.17 -3.17 0.84
C THR A 20 -12.79 -1.79 0.62
N LEU A 21 -12.15 -0.75 1.15
CA LEU A 21 -12.66 0.62 1.06
C LEU A 21 -12.67 1.14 -0.38
N THR A 22 -11.62 0.86 -1.13
CA THR A 22 -11.53 1.31 -2.53
C THR A 22 -12.52 0.59 -3.45
N ARG A 23 -12.79 -0.69 -3.22
CA ARG A 23 -13.88 -1.40 -3.92
C ARG A 23 -15.25 -0.81 -3.61
N LEU A 24 -15.54 -0.53 -2.33
CA LEU A 24 -16.79 0.13 -1.94
C LEU A 24 -16.98 1.49 -2.64
N LEU A 25 -15.90 2.27 -2.75
CA LEU A 25 -15.92 3.56 -3.45
C LEU A 25 -16.09 3.36 -4.96
N ALA A 26 -15.32 2.46 -5.57
CA ALA A 26 -15.39 2.17 -7.00
C ALA A 26 -16.79 1.71 -7.41
N ASP A 27 -17.38 0.78 -6.66
CA ASP A 27 -18.74 0.27 -6.91
C ASP A 27 -19.80 1.37 -6.72
N ARG A 28 -19.65 2.23 -5.69
CA ARG A 28 -20.61 3.28 -5.36
C ARG A 28 -20.63 4.42 -6.36
N PHE A 29 -19.47 4.77 -6.93
CA PHE A 29 -19.29 5.96 -7.75
C PHE A 29 -18.86 5.65 -9.19
N GLY A 30 -18.77 4.38 -9.59
CA GLY A 30 -18.39 3.98 -10.94
C GLY A 30 -16.95 4.36 -11.30
N LEU A 31 -15.99 4.22 -10.35
CA LEU A 31 -14.60 4.60 -10.54
C LEU A 31 -13.78 3.45 -11.11
N ASP A 32 -12.79 3.76 -11.93
CA ASP A 32 -11.76 2.80 -12.30
C ASP A 32 -10.85 2.51 -11.10
N LEU A 33 -10.52 1.25 -10.86
CA LEU A 33 -9.69 0.81 -9.72
C LEU A 33 -8.37 0.25 -10.21
N TYR A 34 -7.26 0.79 -9.70
CA TYR A 34 -5.92 0.30 -9.95
C TYR A 34 -5.29 -0.21 -8.63
N SER A 35 -5.01 -1.52 -8.54
CA SER A 35 -4.35 -2.12 -7.38
C SER A 35 -2.85 -2.28 -7.65
N THR A 36 -2.03 -1.58 -6.87
CA THR A 36 -0.57 -1.69 -7.00
C THR A 36 -0.05 -3.09 -6.65
N ASP A 37 -0.75 -3.79 -5.76
CA ASP A 37 -0.37 -5.13 -5.30
C ASP A 37 -0.61 -6.17 -6.42
N ALA A 38 -1.65 -6.01 -7.21
CA ALA A 38 -1.92 -6.86 -8.38
C ALA A 38 -0.84 -6.72 -9.47
N MET A 39 -0.19 -5.55 -9.56
CA MET A 39 0.84 -5.26 -10.57
C MET A 39 2.25 -5.66 -10.14
N ILE A 40 2.46 -6.14 -8.90
CA ILE A 40 3.79 -6.51 -8.40
C ILE A 40 4.50 -7.52 -9.33
N GLY A 41 3.80 -8.55 -9.78
CA GLY A 41 4.37 -9.56 -10.68
C GLY A 41 4.87 -8.94 -11.99
N ALA A 42 3.97 -8.29 -12.73
CA ALA A 42 4.28 -7.67 -14.03
C ALA A 42 5.37 -6.59 -13.92
N HIS A 43 5.33 -5.75 -12.89
CA HIS A 43 6.37 -4.76 -12.66
C HIS A 43 7.71 -5.41 -12.30
N SER A 44 7.68 -6.46 -11.48
CA SER A 44 8.90 -7.18 -11.13
C SER A 44 9.62 -7.71 -12.36
N GLU A 45 8.91 -8.24 -13.35
CA GLU A 45 9.49 -8.76 -14.58
C GLU A 45 10.18 -7.68 -15.43
N ARG A 46 9.72 -6.43 -15.33
CA ARG A 46 10.27 -5.28 -16.06
C ARG A 46 11.51 -4.65 -15.38
N LEU A 47 11.77 -4.98 -14.11
CA LEU A 47 12.84 -4.37 -13.32
C LEU A 47 14.09 -5.25 -13.30
N GLY A 48 15.22 -4.66 -13.69
CA GLY A 48 16.55 -5.25 -13.62
C GLY A 48 17.30 -4.89 -12.34
N ALA A 49 18.44 -5.53 -12.13
CA ALA A 49 19.28 -5.33 -10.94
C ALA A 49 19.79 -3.89 -10.77
N THR A 50 19.96 -3.15 -11.87
CA THR A 50 20.40 -1.74 -11.85
C THR A 50 19.30 -0.84 -11.30
N ASP A 51 18.04 -1.08 -11.71
CA ASP A 51 16.90 -0.23 -11.36
C ASP A 51 16.26 -0.62 -10.01
N ALA A 52 16.43 -1.89 -9.62
CA ALA A 52 15.81 -2.46 -8.43
C ALA A 52 16.75 -3.45 -7.70
N PRO A 53 17.85 -2.97 -7.11
CA PRO A 53 18.85 -3.83 -6.47
C PRO A 53 18.32 -4.57 -5.23
N LEU A 54 17.38 -3.98 -4.47
CA LEU A 54 16.74 -4.66 -3.34
C LEU A 54 15.81 -5.77 -3.82
N LEU A 55 15.06 -5.55 -4.90
CA LEU A 55 14.20 -6.56 -5.50
C LEU A 55 15.01 -7.75 -6.00
N GLU A 56 16.15 -7.48 -6.67
CA GLU A 56 17.04 -8.53 -7.14
C GLU A 56 17.59 -9.38 -6.00
N ARG A 57 17.99 -8.74 -4.89
CA ARG A 57 18.40 -9.44 -3.67
C ARG A 57 17.24 -10.25 -3.08
N PHE A 58 16.05 -9.64 -2.96
CA PHE A 58 14.86 -10.25 -2.38
C PHE A 58 14.41 -11.49 -3.18
N ARG A 59 14.55 -11.49 -4.51
CA ARG A 59 14.23 -12.64 -5.37
C ARG A 59 15.10 -13.86 -5.07
N ARG A 60 16.37 -13.65 -4.73
CA ARG A 60 17.34 -14.72 -4.42
C ARG A 60 17.15 -15.35 -3.05
N MET A 61 16.47 -14.66 -2.14
CA MET A 61 16.21 -15.14 -0.78
C MET A 61 15.20 -16.29 -0.80
N SER A 62 15.44 -17.32 0.03
CA SER A 62 14.46 -18.32 0.40
C SER A 62 13.30 -17.71 1.18
N MET A 63 12.24 -18.46 1.42
CA MET A 63 11.11 -18.00 2.25
C MET A 63 11.55 -17.74 3.69
N ASP A 64 12.44 -18.56 4.22
CA ASP A 64 12.93 -18.39 5.60
C ASP A 64 13.87 -17.18 5.73
N GLU A 65 14.78 -16.97 4.80
CA GLU A 65 15.60 -15.75 4.76
C GLU A 65 14.73 -14.50 4.71
N ARG A 66 13.65 -14.49 3.92
CA ARG A 66 12.73 -13.32 3.81
C ARG A 66 11.97 -13.04 5.09
N TRP A 67 11.54 -14.09 5.83
CA TRP A 67 10.48 -13.93 6.79
C TRP A 67 10.79 -14.46 8.20
N VAL A 68 11.81 -15.31 8.37
CA VAL A 68 12.17 -15.95 9.64
C VAL A 68 13.54 -15.50 10.14
N GLU A 69 14.58 -15.61 9.30
CA GLU A 69 15.98 -15.51 9.71
C GLU A 69 16.41 -14.06 9.97
N HIS A 70 15.88 -13.10 9.21
CA HIS A 70 16.15 -11.71 9.44
C HIS A 70 15.27 -11.11 10.54
N ASP A 71 15.84 -10.21 11.34
CA ASP A 71 15.07 -9.38 12.26
C ASP A 71 14.18 -8.36 11.51
N PRO A 72 13.13 -7.83 12.15
CA PRO A 72 12.18 -6.91 11.50
C PRO A 72 12.79 -5.63 10.95
N VAL A 73 13.88 -5.12 11.53
CA VAL A 73 14.56 -3.90 11.04
C VAL A 73 15.30 -4.20 9.75
N THR A 74 16.02 -5.32 9.69
CA THR A 74 16.69 -5.81 8.48
C THR A 74 15.67 -6.10 7.38
N MET A 75 14.54 -6.76 7.72
CA MET A 75 13.46 -7.01 6.77
C MET A 75 12.86 -5.71 6.21
N TYR A 76 12.68 -4.70 7.07
CA TYR A 76 12.20 -3.38 6.65
C TYR A 76 13.21 -2.72 5.70
N ALA A 77 14.49 -2.70 6.05
CA ALA A 77 15.54 -2.06 5.27
C ALA A 77 15.79 -2.74 3.91
N SER A 78 15.50 -4.04 3.79
CA SER A 78 15.73 -4.82 2.57
C SER A 78 14.48 -5.04 1.72
N PHE A 79 13.28 -4.63 2.17
CA PHE A 79 12.05 -4.86 1.42
C PHE A 79 11.88 -3.83 0.30
N PRO A 80 11.99 -4.23 -0.98
CA PRO A 80 12.15 -3.31 -2.10
C PRO A 80 11.05 -2.25 -2.21
N TRP A 81 9.82 -2.66 -1.99
CA TRP A 81 8.64 -1.80 -2.17
C TRP A 81 8.50 -0.71 -1.10
N PHE A 82 9.17 -0.86 0.06
CA PHE A 82 9.21 0.17 1.11
C PHE A 82 10.22 1.29 0.81
N HIS A 83 11.04 1.09 -0.22
CA HIS A 83 12.03 2.04 -0.70
C HIS A 83 11.71 2.61 -2.08
N GLY A 84 10.54 2.26 -2.64
CA GLY A 84 10.03 2.84 -3.87
C GLY A 84 10.56 2.23 -5.15
N GLU A 85 11.25 1.08 -5.09
CA GLU A 85 11.67 0.39 -6.31
C GLU A 85 10.46 0.10 -7.21
N GLY A 86 10.58 0.47 -8.48
CA GLY A 86 9.51 0.31 -9.47
C GLY A 86 8.32 1.26 -9.32
N PHE A 87 8.41 2.33 -8.50
CA PHE A 87 7.34 3.32 -8.41
C PHE A 87 7.10 4.06 -9.74
N ASN A 88 8.15 4.31 -10.52
CA ASN A 88 8.04 4.90 -11.85
C ASN A 88 7.11 4.13 -12.78
N LEU A 89 7.08 2.79 -12.68
CA LEU A 89 6.19 1.95 -13.48
C LEU A 89 4.71 2.18 -13.14
N LEU A 90 4.39 2.48 -11.87
CA LEU A 90 3.03 2.88 -11.48
C LEU A 90 2.62 4.20 -12.15
N ILE A 91 3.54 5.16 -12.22
CA ILE A 91 3.28 6.45 -12.89
C ILE A 91 3.12 6.26 -14.40
N GLU A 92 3.95 5.40 -15.02
CA GLU A 92 3.81 5.05 -16.44
C GLU A 92 2.43 4.45 -16.74
N ASP A 93 2.00 3.47 -15.93
CA ASP A 93 0.69 2.85 -16.10
C ASP A 93 -0.46 3.85 -15.94
N LEU A 94 -0.41 4.69 -14.89
CA LEU A 94 -1.45 5.70 -14.66
C LEU A 94 -1.56 6.73 -15.80
N ARG A 95 -0.43 7.09 -16.43
CA ARG A 95 -0.41 8.00 -17.58
C ARG A 95 -1.03 7.40 -18.83
N GLN A 96 -1.10 6.06 -18.91
CA GLN A 96 -1.75 5.35 -20.01
C GLN A 96 -3.26 5.16 -19.78
N MET A 97 -3.74 5.40 -18.57
CA MET A 97 -5.17 5.30 -18.25
C MET A 97 -5.96 6.50 -18.79
N PRO A 98 -7.24 6.32 -19.14
CA PRO A 98 -8.13 7.41 -19.57
C PRO A 98 -8.19 8.52 -18.50
N THR A 99 -8.14 9.78 -18.94
CA THR A 99 -8.20 10.96 -18.07
C THR A 99 -9.60 11.59 -17.96
N ASP A 100 -10.57 11.07 -18.71
CA ASP A 100 -11.96 11.52 -18.73
C ASP A 100 -12.80 10.99 -17.57
N ARG A 101 -12.23 10.10 -16.75
CA ARG A 101 -12.84 9.52 -15.56
C ARG A 101 -11.86 9.46 -14.40
N LEU A 102 -12.39 9.38 -13.18
CA LEU A 102 -11.55 9.25 -11.98
C LEU A 102 -11.03 7.83 -11.83
N VAL A 103 -9.74 7.72 -11.52
CA VAL A 103 -9.05 6.48 -11.18
C VAL A 103 -8.74 6.46 -9.70
N LEU A 104 -9.12 5.40 -9.01
CA LEU A 104 -8.79 5.15 -7.62
C LEU A 104 -7.63 4.16 -7.54
N ILE A 105 -6.43 4.63 -7.18
CA ILE A 105 -5.26 3.78 -7.00
C ILE A 105 -5.09 3.40 -5.53
N GLU A 106 -4.81 2.11 -5.26
CA GLU A 106 -4.58 1.63 -3.90
C GLU A 106 -3.33 0.75 -3.78
N GLY A 107 -2.71 0.77 -2.60
CA GLY A 107 -1.66 -0.18 -2.23
C GLY A 107 -0.60 0.38 -1.30
N PHE A 108 0.22 -0.52 -0.75
CA PHE A 108 1.29 -0.14 0.18
C PHE A 108 2.53 0.47 -0.53
N ARG A 109 2.65 0.28 -1.85
CA ARG A 109 3.73 0.87 -2.67
C ARG A 109 3.60 2.39 -2.85
N LEU A 110 2.45 2.97 -2.49
CA LEU A 110 2.19 4.41 -2.57
C LEU A 110 2.84 5.11 -1.36
N LEU A 111 4.12 5.45 -1.49
CA LEU A 111 4.86 6.16 -0.45
C LEU A 111 4.57 7.66 -0.50
N PRO A 112 4.32 8.35 0.65
CA PRO A 112 3.99 9.77 0.66
C PRO A 112 4.99 10.65 -0.07
N ASP A 113 6.29 10.39 0.08
CA ASP A 113 7.36 11.16 -0.56
C ASP A 113 7.33 11.04 -2.08
N LEU A 114 6.99 9.87 -2.62
CA LEU A 114 6.94 9.60 -4.06
C LEU A 114 5.62 10.05 -4.69
N VAL A 115 4.52 9.95 -3.96
CA VAL A 115 3.19 10.37 -4.42
C VAL A 115 3.04 11.89 -4.42
N ARG A 116 3.61 12.59 -3.42
CA ARG A 116 3.42 14.03 -3.22
C ARG A 116 3.65 14.89 -4.47
N PRO A 117 4.70 14.65 -5.30
CA PRO A 117 4.93 15.43 -6.53
C PRO A 117 3.81 15.31 -7.57
N HIS A 118 3.02 14.26 -7.51
CA HIS A 118 1.92 13.97 -8.45
C HIS A 118 0.54 14.43 -7.97
N VAL A 119 0.46 15.02 -6.77
CA VAL A 119 -0.78 15.43 -6.13
C VAL A 119 -0.88 16.95 -6.09
N SER A 120 -1.73 17.56 -6.92
CA SER A 120 -1.99 18.99 -6.91
C SER A 120 -2.78 19.42 -5.68
N ASN A 121 -3.83 18.67 -5.33
CA ASN A 121 -4.64 18.90 -4.14
C ASN A 121 -4.38 17.81 -3.10
N PRO A 122 -3.84 18.12 -1.90
CA PRO A 122 -3.60 17.14 -0.83
C PRO A 122 -4.82 16.29 -0.46
N SER A 123 -6.03 16.77 -0.68
CA SER A 123 -7.26 16.00 -0.46
C SER A 123 -7.43 14.82 -1.40
N ASN A 124 -6.70 14.78 -2.52
CA ASN A 124 -6.74 13.66 -3.46
C ASN A 124 -5.91 12.44 -3.01
N ALA A 125 -5.25 12.51 -1.86
CA ALA A 125 -4.43 11.42 -1.34
C ALA A 125 -4.66 11.21 0.16
N VAL A 126 -4.65 9.93 0.58
CA VAL A 126 -4.77 9.52 1.98
C VAL A 126 -3.99 8.24 2.24
N TRP A 127 -3.43 8.11 3.44
CA TRP A 127 -2.78 6.88 3.88
C TRP A 127 -3.54 6.26 5.03
N LEU A 128 -3.97 5.00 4.85
CA LEU A 128 -4.67 4.25 5.89
C LEU A 128 -3.65 3.49 6.74
N VAL A 129 -3.63 3.76 8.04
CA VAL A 129 -2.66 3.21 8.97
C VAL A 129 -3.37 2.40 10.04
N PRO A 130 -3.27 1.06 10.01
CA PRO A 130 -3.97 0.24 11.00
C PRO A 130 -3.27 0.33 12.36
N THR A 131 -4.05 0.31 13.44
CA THR A 131 -3.51 0.04 14.77
C THR A 131 -2.91 -1.38 14.83
N ALA A 132 -2.03 -1.63 15.80
CA ALA A 132 -1.40 -2.95 15.94
C ALA A 132 -2.43 -4.07 16.12
N ASP A 133 -3.48 -3.82 16.91
CA ASP A 133 -4.52 -4.81 17.17
C ASP A 133 -5.41 -5.05 15.97
N PHE A 134 -5.81 -3.99 15.27
CA PHE A 134 -6.59 -4.11 14.03
C PHE A 134 -5.80 -4.89 12.96
N ARG A 135 -4.51 -4.57 12.77
CA ARG A 135 -3.63 -5.31 11.86
C ARG A 135 -3.55 -6.78 12.23
N ARG A 136 -3.31 -7.09 13.51
CA ARG A 136 -3.23 -8.47 13.99
C ARG A 136 -4.52 -9.24 13.72
N ALA A 137 -5.67 -8.62 13.97
CA ALA A 137 -6.96 -9.21 13.66
C ALA A 137 -7.13 -9.45 12.15
N ALA A 138 -6.82 -8.46 11.31
CA ALA A 138 -6.90 -8.57 9.87
C ALA A 138 -5.98 -9.68 9.29
N PHE A 139 -4.81 -9.89 9.87
CA PHE A 139 -3.91 -10.98 9.46
C PHE A 139 -4.44 -12.36 9.86
N LYS A 140 -5.11 -12.47 11.02
CA LYS A 140 -5.75 -13.74 11.46
C LYS A 140 -6.91 -14.17 10.56
N THR A 141 -7.59 -13.23 9.92
CA THR A 141 -8.73 -13.52 9.04
C THR A 141 -8.34 -13.77 7.58
N ARG A 142 -7.05 -13.66 7.23
CA ARG A 142 -6.58 -13.98 5.88
C ARG A 142 -6.76 -15.45 5.58
N ARG A 143 -7.19 -15.75 4.33
CA ARG A 143 -7.22 -17.13 3.83
C ARG A 143 -5.80 -17.70 3.87
N GLU A 144 -5.68 -18.99 4.13
CA GLU A 144 -4.39 -19.69 4.19
C GLU A 144 -3.55 -19.50 2.90
N ALA A 145 -4.21 -19.50 1.73
CA ALA A 145 -3.56 -19.25 0.44
C ALA A 145 -2.89 -17.87 0.34
N ASP A 146 -3.41 -16.87 1.07
CA ASP A 146 -2.89 -15.48 1.08
C ASP A 146 -1.87 -15.28 2.22
N ALA A 147 -1.71 -16.26 3.09
CA ALA A 147 -0.83 -16.24 4.26
C ALA A 147 0.56 -16.76 3.90
N PHE A 148 1.34 -15.96 3.15
CA PHE A 148 2.67 -16.35 2.65
C PHE A 148 3.62 -16.85 3.74
N TRP A 149 3.48 -16.39 4.99
CA TRP A 149 4.26 -16.84 6.14
C TRP A 149 4.04 -18.31 6.48
N MET A 150 2.91 -18.91 6.09
CA MET A 150 2.63 -20.34 6.26
C MET A 150 3.55 -21.25 5.41
N ARG A 151 4.28 -20.67 4.44
CA ARG A 151 5.23 -21.38 3.59
C ARG A 151 6.67 -21.34 4.11
N THR A 152 6.87 -20.92 5.35
CA THR A 152 8.16 -20.90 6.06
C THR A 152 8.28 -22.08 7.02
N THR A 153 9.49 -22.37 7.49
CA THR A 153 9.74 -23.42 8.48
C THR A 153 9.24 -23.04 9.88
N ASP A 154 9.10 -21.74 10.18
CA ASP A 154 8.48 -21.22 11.42
C ASP A 154 7.44 -20.13 11.10
N PRO A 155 6.20 -20.53 10.76
CA PRO A 155 5.12 -19.59 10.46
C PRO A 155 4.81 -18.58 11.59
N ALA A 156 4.97 -19.01 12.84
CA ALA A 156 4.70 -18.16 13.99
C ALA A 156 5.76 -17.05 14.12
N GLN A 157 7.05 -17.39 13.95
CA GLN A 157 8.12 -16.39 13.93
C GLN A 157 7.98 -15.47 12.74
N ALA A 158 7.74 -16.01 11.54
CA ALA A 158 7.53 -15.23 10.32
C ALA A 158 6.40 -14.20 10.49
N LEU A 159 5.27 -14.60 11.07
CA LEU A 159 4.16 -13.68 11.33
C LEU A 159 4.55 -12.58 12.33
N ARG A 160 5.26 -12.92 13.42
CA ARG A 160 5.76 -11.91 14.37
C ARG A 160 6.66 -10.89 13.70
N ASN A 161 7.62 -11.36 12.89
CA ASN A 161 8.55 -10.51 12.16
C ASN A 161 7.84 -9.59 11.17
N VAL A 162 6.89 -10.12 10.38
CA VAL A 162 6.08 -9.36 9.42
C VAL A 162 5.26 -8.29 10.12
N LEU A 163 4.60 -8.60 11.22
CA LEU A 163 3.79 -7.62 11.96
C LEU A 163 4.64 -6.47 12.50
N GLU A 164 5.84 -6.78 13.01
CA GLU A 164 6.75 -5.75 13.52
C GLU A 164 7.39 -4.94 12.39
N ARG A 165 7.82 -5.57 11.30
CA ARG A 165 8.28 -4.86 10.09
C ARG A 165 7.22 -3.88 9.57
N ASP A 166 5.95 -4.34 9.49
CA ASP A 166 4.85 -3.52 9.01
C ASP A 166 4.47 -2.39 10.00
N ARG A 167 4.79 -2.56 11.29
CA ARG A 167 4.69 -1.48 12.27
C ARG A 167 5.72 -0.39 11.99
N LEU A 168 6.98 -0.77 11.72
CA LEU A 168 8.04 0.17 11.33
C LEU A 168 7.65 0.94 10.07
N PHE A 169 7.14 0.24 9.06
CA PHE A 169 6.65 0.86 7.83
C PHE A 169 5.51 1.84 8.09
N SER A 170 4.54 1.49 8.93
CA SER A 170 3.43 2.39 9.27
C SER A 170 3.89 3.66 9.97
N ASN A 171 4.87 3.57 10.86
CA ASN A 171 5.45 4.74 11.52
C ASN A 171 6.14 5.67 10.51
N LYS A 172 6.86 5.10 9.54
CA LYS A 172 7.44 5.87 8.45
C LYS A 172 6.36 6.57 7.62
N ILE A 173 5.30 5.88 7.23
CA ILE A 173 4.18 6.45 6.47
C ILE A 173 3.56 7.64 7.20
N VAL A 174 3.29 7.53 8.50
CA VAL A 174 2.74 8.64 9.31
C VAL A 174 3.69 9.84 9.32
N SER A 175 4.97 9.60 9.58
CA SER A 175 6.00 10.65 9.60
C SER A 175 6.15 11.34 8.25
N ASP A 176 6.23 10.55 7.16
CA ASP A 176 6.42 11.08 5.82
C ASP A 176 5.18 11.85 5.33
N ALA A 177 3.97 11.34 5.58
CA ALA A 177 2.73 12.03 5.26
C ALA A 177 2.66 13.40 5.96
N ALA A 178 2.92 13.44 7.28
CA ALA A 178 2.93 14.68 8.05
C ALA A 178 3.93 15.71 7.49
N ARG A 179 5.18 15.28 7.19
CA ARG A 179 6.21 16.17 6.59
C ARG A 179 5.81 16.72 5.22
N ARG A 180 4.96 16.02 4.48
CA ARG A 180 4.51 16.39 3.13
C ARG A 180 3.17 17.12 3.12
N GLY A 181 2.57 17.40 4.28
CA GLY A 181 1.24 18.00 4.37
C GLY A 181 0.14 17.10 3.82
N LEU A 182 0.31 15.79 3.97
CA LEU A 182 -0.62 14.75 3.54
C LEU A 182 -1.23 14.08 4.77
N GLU A 183 -2.40 13.47 4.61
CA GLU A 183 -3.13 12.88 5.72
C GLU A 183 -2.87 11.38 5.87
N ALA A 184 -2.64 10.96 7.11
CA ALA A 184 -2.63 9.56 7.53
C ALA A 184 -3.82 9.31 8.46
N LEU A 185 -4.77 8.50 8.02
CA LEU A 185 -5.98 8.14 8.76
C LEU A 185 -5.75 6.84 9.53
N HIS A 186 -5.90 6.88 10.85
CA HIS A 186 -5.79 5.71 11.70
C HIS A 186 -7.04 4.82 11.60
N ILE A 187 -6.81 3.51 11.41
CA ILE A 187 -7.86 2.48 11.32
C ILE A 187 -7.73 1.55 12.53
N ASP A 188 -8.69 1.64 13.42
CA ASP A 188 -8.74 0.89 14.70
C ASP A 188 -9.89 -0.15 14.75
N GLY A 189 -10.77 -0.13 13.75
CA GLY A 189 -11.93 -1.02 13.66
C GLY A 189 -13.17 -0.54 14.43
N GLN A 190 -13.13 0.62 15.08
CA GLN A 190 -14.30 1.19 15.76
C GLN A 190 -15.33 1.73 14.76
N ARG A 191 -14.88 2.13 13.58
CA ARG A 191 -15.70 2.64 12.51
C ARG A 191 -15.98 1.55 11.47
N THR A 192 -17.20 1.51 10.94
CA THR A 192 -17.54 0.60 9.86
C THR A 192 -16.84 1.00 8.56
N ALA A 193 -16.62 0.03 7.67
CA ALA A 193 -16.05 0.29 6.34
C ALA A 193 -16.89 1.32 5.55
N ASP A 194 -18.22 1.27 5.65
CA ASP A 194 -19.12 2.26 5.03
C ASP A 194 -18.91 3.69 5.57
N SER A 195 -18.73 3.83 6.89
CA SER A 195 -18.48 5.14 7.50
C SER A 195 -17.15 5.74 7.00
N VAL A 196 -16.09 4.92 6.95
CA VAL A 196 -14.79 5.35 6.44
C VAL A 196 -14.86 5.66 4.93
N ALA A 197 -15.53 4.81 4.15
CA ALA A 197 -15.72 5.05 2.72
C ALA A 197 -16.49 6.35 2.45
N THR A 198 -17.49 6.69 3.27
CA THR A 198 -18.24 7.94 3.15
C THR A 198 -17.36 9.17 3.42
N GLU A 199 -16.49 9.11 4.44
CA GLU A 199 -15.52 10.17 4.70
C GLU A 199 -14.54 10.34 3.54
N LEU A 200 -14.01 9.24 3.01
CA LEU A 200 -13.11 9.27 1.85
C LEU A 200 -13.81 9.81 0.60
N ALA A 201 -15.09 9.48 0.39
CA ALA A 201 -15.88 10.04 -0.72
C ALA A 201 -15.98 11.57 -0.62
N LEU A 202 -16.32 12.10 0.55
CA LEU A 202 -16.39 13.56 0.78
C LEU A 202 -15.02 14.21 0.54
N ARG A 203 -13.97 13.61 1.07
CA ARG A 203 -12.60 14.07 0.91
C ARG A 203 -12.18 14.16 -0.56
N PHE A 204 -12.49 13.14 -1.34
CA PHE A 204 -12.16 13.04 -2.76
C PHE A 204 -13.08 13.85 -3.68
N GLY A 205 -14.08 14.53 -3.11
CA GLY A 205 -15.09 15.29 -3.88
C GLY A 205 -15.98 14.38 -4.74
N LEU A 206 -16.24 13.15 -4.29
CA LEU A 206 -17.11 12.21 -5.00
C LEU A 206 -18.57 12.50 -4.65
N HIS A 207 -19.33 12.90 -5.65
CA HIS A 207 -20.77 13.17 -5.53
C HIS A 207 -21.54 12.20 -6.43
N ARG A 208 -22.75 11.77 -5.99
CA ARG A 208 -23.70 11.04 -6.81
C ARG A 208 -24.45 11.99 -7.72
#